data_6ed8be4062d187a51342103a1a1e5a22
#
_entry.id   6ed8be4062d187a51342103a1a1e5a22
#
_cell.length_a   1.000
_cell.length_b   1.000
_cell.length_c   1.000
_cell.angle_alpha   90.00
_cell.angle_beta   90.00
_cell.angle_gamma   90.00
#
_symmetry.space_group_name_H-M   'P 1'
#
loop_
_entity.id
_entity.type
_entity.pdbx_description
1 polymer ?
#
loop_
_entity_poly.entity_id
_entity_poly.type
_entity_poly.pdbx_seq_one_letter_code
_entity_poly.pdbx_strand_id
1 'polypeptide(L)'
;MSDSPSTLCDSVCAAAQSSAAGHSDATDAAAQALYGQLFGALGGEADHAEQTSEACAGLVLANKKGAFFLWHLARGGAIGVTHAAVGRQLDPAELLSVCVRRMMIDADGQGADFGAVAQGVLEGALMAARELGLH
;
A
#
# COMPACT_ATOMS: atom_id res chain seq x y z
N MET A 1 -25.13 -4.90 13.54
CA MET A 1 -24.64 -4.60 13.21
C MET A 1 -23.85 -4.45 12.98
N SER A 2 -23.60 -4.69 13.13
CA SER A 2 -22.81 -4.34 13.02
C SER A 2 -22.30 -3.92 12.51
N ASP A 3 -22.46 -3.73 12.54
CA ASP A 3 -21.67 -3.17 11.76
C ASP A 3 -20.49 -2.43 12.16
N SER A 4 -19.44 -3.06 12.47
CA SER A 4 -18.21 -2.38 12.55
C SER A 4 -17.91 -1.74 11.23
N PRO A 5 -17.58 -0.44 11.20
CA PRO A 5 -17.16 0.16 9.97
C PRO A 5 -15.97 -0.64 9.42
N SER A 6 -15.92 -0.83 8.12
CA SER A 6 -14.80 -1.49 7.49
C SER A 6 -13.52 -0.76 7.89
N THR A 7 -12.51 -1.51 8.30
CA THR A 7 -11.22 -0.93 8.60
C THR A 7 -10.57 -0.46 7.31
N LEU A 8 -9.56 0.39 7.44
CA LEU A 8 -8.80 0.82 6.26
C LEU A 8 -8.16 -0.40 5.58
N CYS A 9 -7.69 -1.38 6.37
CA CYS A 9 -7.16 -2.63 5.84
C CYS A 9 -8.18 -3.31 4.93
N ASP A 10 -9.42 -3.47 5.40
CA ASP A 10 -10.46 -4.12 4.62
C ASP A 10 -10.82 -3.31 3.37
N SER A 11 -10.84 -1.99 3.49
CA SER A 11 -11.15 -1.11 2.37
C SER A 11 -10.09 -1.21 1.27
N VAL A 12 -8.82 -1.22 1.65
CA VAL A 12 -7.72 -1.36 0.69
C VAL A 12 -7.74 -2.74 0.06
N CYS A 13 -7.98 -3.78 0.84
CA CYS A 13 -8.07 -5.14 0.33
C CYS A 13 -9.17 -5.27 -0.73
N ALA A 14 -10.36 -4.75 -0.43
CA ALA A 14 -11.49 -4.79 -1.36
C ALA A 14 -11.19 -3.99 -2.63
N ALA A 15 -10.57 -2.81 -2.48
CA ALA A 15 -10.21 -1.98 -3.63
C ALA A 15 -9.17 -2.68 -4.51
N ALA A 16 -8.18 -3.34 -3.90
CA ALA A 16 -7.16 -4.07 -4.65
C ALA A 16 -7.77 -5.23 -5.43
N GLN A 17 -8.68 -5.97 -4.81
CA GLN A 17 -9.35 -7.08 -5.48
C GLN A 17 -10.21 -6.60 -6.64
N SER A 18 -10.90 -5.49 -6.46
CA SER A 18 -11.72 -4.89 -7.51
C SER A 18 -10.85 -4.38 -8.65
N SER A 19 -9.74 -3.70 -8.33
CA SER A 19 -8.81 -3.18 -9.33
C SER A 19 -8.14 -4.29 -10.12
N ALA A 20 -7.87 -5.43 -9.47
CA ALA A 20 -7.24 -6.57 -10.14
C ALA A 20 -8.05 -7.05 -11.34
N ALA A 21 -9.37 -6.94 -11.25
CA ALA A 21 -10.25 -7.40 -12.32
C ALA A 21 -10.28 -6.45 -13.51
N GLY A 22 -9.92 -5.17 -13.32
CA GLY A 22 -10.08 -4.15 -14.34
C GLY A 22 -8.79 -3.58 -14.93
N HIS A 23 -7.63 -3.93 -14.37
CA HIS A 23 -6.35 -3.35 -14.81
C HIS A 23 -5.45 -4.40 -15.44
N SER A 24 -4.73 -4.00 -16.49
CA SER A 24 -3.73 -4.86 -17.11
C SER A 24 -2.39 -4.81 -16.39
N ASP A 25 -2.11 -3.71 -15.67
CA ASP A 25 -0.87 -3.54 -14.92
C ASP A 25 -1.13 -3.73 -13.42
N ALA A 26 -0.58 -4.81 -12.86
CA ALA A 26 -0.79 -5.17 -11.47
C ALA A 26 -0.24 -4.13 -10.49
N THR A 27 0.92 -3.55 -10.81
CA THR A 27 1.52 -2.51 -9.97
C THR A 27 0.64 -1.27 -9.92
N ASP A 28 0.15 -0.83 -11.08
CA ASP A 28 -0.70 0.34 -11.17
C ASP A 28 -2.03 0.13 -10.43
N ALA A 29 -2.61 -1.05 -10.58
CA ALA A 29 -3.86 -1.38 -9.88
C ALA A 29 -3.68 -1.33 -8.36
N ALA A 30 -2.58 -1.87 -7.87
CA ALA A 30 -2.29 -1.84 -6.43
C ALA A 30 -2.03 -0.40 -5.95
N ALA A 31 -1.29 0.38 -6.73
CA ALA A 31 -0.99 1.76 -6.38
C ALA A 31 -2.27 2.60 -6.28
N GLN A 32 -3.16 2.46 -7.25
CA GLN A 32 -4.41 3.22 -7.25
C GLN A 32 -5.33 2.80 -6.10
N ALA A 33 -5.40 1.50 -5.82
CA ALA A 33 -6.23 0.99 -4.74
C ALA A 33 -5.77 1.53 -3.39
N LEU A 34 -4.47 1.50 -3.13
CA LEU A 34 -3.95 2.00 -1.87
C LEU A 34 -4.05 3.52 -1.81
N TYR A 35 -3.65 4.21 -2.87
CA TYR A 35 -3.67 5.67 -2.89
C TYR A 35 -5.07 6.22 -2.60
N GLY A 36 -6.08 5.68 -3.27
CA GLY A 36 -7.44 6.18 -3.12
C GLY A 36 -7.95 6.10 -1.69
N GLN A 37 -7.64 5.00 -1.00
CA GLN A 37 -8.08 4.82 0.38
C GLN A 37 -7.19 5.58 1.37
N LEU A 38 -5.87 5.53 1.18
CA LEU A 38 -4.94 6.14 2.11
C LEU A 38 -4.99 7.66 2.05
N PHE A 39 -5.08 8.23 0.86
CA PHE A 39 -5.13 9.69 0.72
C PHE A 39 -6.29 10.27 1.53
N GLY A 40 -7.46 9.65 1.45
CA GLY A 40 -8.62 10.08 2.24
C GLY A 40 -8.38 9.93 3.74
N ALA A 41 -7.79 8.80 4.15
CA ALA A 41 -7.54 8.54 5.56
C ALA A 41 -6.53 9.50 6.16
N LEU A 42 -5.50 9.88 5.40
CA LEU A 42 -4.48 10.80 5.87
C LEU A 42 -4.98 12.24 6.04
N GLY A 43 -6.15 12.54 5.50
CA GLY A 43 -6.77 13.84 5.71
C GLY A 43 -7.44 13.99 7.07
N GLY A 44 -7.58 12.88 7.82
CA GLY A 44 -8.20 12.90 9.14
C GLY A 44 -7.21 13.18 10.24
N GLU A 45 -7.68 13.11 11.48
CA GLU A 45 -6.87 13.37 12.67
C GLU A 45 -6.20 12.13 13.23
N ALA A 46 -6.49 10.95 12.69
CA ALA A 46 -5.91 9.71 13.16
C ALA A 46 -4.40 9.67 12.90
N ASP A 47 -3.70 8.82 13.65
CA ASP A 47 -2.25 8.64 13.51
C ASP A 47 -1.91 8.20 12.09
N HIS A 48 -1.11 9.00 11.39
CA HIS A 48 -0.76 8.76 9.99
C HIS A 48 0.05 7.47 9.81
N ALA A 49 0.94 7.16 10.76
CA ALA A 49 1.72 5.91 10.70
C ALA A 49 0.80 4.71 10.85
N GLU A 50 -0.15 4.76 11.75
CA GLU A 50 -1.12 3.68 11.95
C GLU A 50 -2.00 3.49 10.71
N GLN A 51 -2.49 4.58 10.12
CA GLN A 51 -3.29 4.52 8.90
C GLN A 51 -2.50 3.90 7.76
N THR A 52 -1.24 4.31 7.58
CA THR A 52 -0.38 3.76 6.54
C THR A 52 -0.13 2.27 6.77
N SER A 53 0.11 1.87 8.01
CA SER A 53 0.31 0.47 8.37
C SER A 53 -0.92 -0.37 8.01
N GLU A 54 -2.11 0.11 8.35
CA GLU A 54 -3.34 -0.61 8.02
C GLU A 54 -3.56 -0.73 6.51
N ALA A 55 -3.26 0.33 5.78
CA ALA A 55 -3.41 0.30 4.32
C ALA A 55 -2.49 -0.74 3.70
N CYS A 56 -1.24 -0.81 4.17
CA CYS A 56 -0.28 -1.79 3.66
C CYS A 56 -0.69 -3.21 4.03
N ALA A 57 -1.23 -3.41 5.22
CA ALA A 57 -1.78 -4.71 5.62
C ALA A 57 -2.89 -5.15 4.68
N GLY A 58 -3.69 -4.21 4.18
CA GLY A 58 -4.75 -4.51 3.21
C GLY A 58 -4.22 -5.06 1.91
N LEU A 59 -3.09 -4.55 1.43
CA LEU A 59 -2.48 -5.10 0.22
C LEU A 59 -1.97 -6.53 0.45
N VAL A 60 -1.35 -6.79 1.59
CA VAL A 60 -0.90 -8.15 1.90
C VAL A 60 -2.09 -9.10 2.00
N LEU A 61 -3.17 -8.66 2.60
CA LEU A 61 -4.40 -9.45 2.68
C LEU A 61 -4.95 -9.76 1.28
N ALA A 62 -4.90 -8.80 0.36
CA ALA A 62 -5.32 -9.03 -1.02
C ALA A 62 -4.43 -10.07 -1.69
N ASN A 63 -3.13 -10.07 -1.40
CA ASN A 63 -2.23 -11.10 -1.89
C ASN A 63 -2.65 -12.49 -1.38
N LYS A 64 -2.99 -12.59 -0.10
CA LYS A 64 -3.45 -13.86 0.48
C LYS A 64 -4.71 -14.37 -0.20
N LYS A 65 -5.55 -13.46 -0.68
CA LYS A 65 -6.78 -13.79 -1.40
C LYS A 65 -6.57 -13.97 -2.91
N GLY A 66 -5.31 -13.93 -3.35
CA GLY A 66 -4.94 -14.24 -4.73
C GLY A 66 -5.07 -13.11 -5.72
N ALA A 67 -5.20 -11.87 -5.25
CA ALA A 67 -5.39 -10.73 -6.14
C ALA A 67 -4.15 -10.45 -7.01
N PHE A 68 -2.95 -10.47 -6.39
CA PHE A 68 -1.70 -10.16 -7.09
C PHE A 68 -0.55 -10.89 -6.40
N PHE A 69 0.58 -10.99 -7.10
CA PHE A 69 1.83 -11.41 -6.47
C PHE A 69 2.29 -10.33 -5.50
N LEU A 70 2.96 -10.75 -4.43
CA LEU A 70 3.37 -9.86 -3.36
C LEU A 70 4.31 -8.75 -3.86
N TRP A 71 5.22 -9.06 -4.80
CA TRP A 71 6.13 -8.07 -5.36
C TRP A 71 5.37 -6.91 -6.02
N HIS A 72 4.32 -7.21 -6.78
CA HIS A 72 3.50 -6.18 -7.42
C HIS A 72 2.79 -5.31 -6.39
N LEU A 73 2.28 -5.94 -5.31
CA LEU A 73 1.62 -5.20 -4.26
C LEU A 73 2.59 -4.31 -3.49
N ALA A 74 3.81 -4.80 -3.26
CA ALA A 74 4.83 -4.01 -2.56
C ALA A 74 5.24 -2.80 -3.40
N ARG A 75 5.47 -3.00 -4.69
CA ARG A 75 5.83 -1.91 -5.61
C ARG A 75 4.71 -0.89 -5.72
N GLY A 76 3.50 -1.36 -5.96
CA GLY A 76 2.33 -0.48 -6.05
C GLY A 76 2.03 0.22 -4.74
N GLY A 77 2.19 -0.48 -3.62
CA GLY A 77 2.00 0.09 -2.30
C GLY A 77 2.95 1.25 -2.05
N ALA A 78 4.23 1.08 -2.40
CA ALA A 78 5.22 2.14 -2.23
C ALA A 78 4.88 3.37 -3.08
N ILE A 79 4.42 3.16 -4.32
CA ILE A 79 3.98 4.25 -5.19
C ILE A 79 2.80 4.99 -4.53
N GLY A 80 1.80 4.24 -4.10
CA GLY A 80 0.60 4.82 -3.50
C GLY A 80 0.89 5.58 -2.22
N VAL A 81 1.73 5.02 -1.34
CA VAL A 81 2.12 5.69 -0.09
C VAL A 81 2.85 6.99 -0.39
N THR A 82 3.80 6.96 -1.33
CA THR A 82 4.59 8.15 -1.67
C THR A 82 3.69 9.27 -2.21
N HIS A 83 2.82 8.94 -3.16
CA HIS A 83 1.90 9.94 -3.71
C HIS A 83 0.94 10.49 -2.67
N ALA A 84 0.39 9.63 -1.80
CA ALA A 84 -0.52 10.07 -0.75
C ALA A 84 0.18 10.98 0.26
N ALA A 85 1.40 10.61 0.66
CA ALA A 85 2.17 11.41 1.61
C ALA A 85 2.49 12.79 1.04
N VAL A 86 3.00 12.84 -0.19
CA VAL A 86 3.34 14.12 -0.83
C VAL A 86 2.09 14.96 -1.03
N GLY A 87 0.98 14.35 -1.43
CA GLY A 87 -0.29 15.07 -1.62
C GLY A 87 -0.84 15.66 -0.34
N ARG A 88 -0.50 15.07 0.82
CA ARG A 88 -0.91 15.59 2.13
C ARG A 88 0.20 16.39 2.83
N GLN A 89 1.32 16.64 2.13
CA GLN A 89 2.45 17.39 2.68
C GLN A 89 3.07 16.70 3.90
N LEU A 90 3.11 15.37 3.86
CA LEU A 90 3.74 14.53 4.87
C LEU A 90 5.05 13.98 4.35
N ASP A 91 5.92 13.51 5.26
CA ASP A 91 7.21 12.94 4.88
C ASP A 91 7.02 11.54 4.27
N PRO A 92 7.27 11.38 2.96
CA PRO A 92 7.09 10.07 2.33
C PRO A 92 8.07 9.01 2.86
N ALA A 93 9.27 9.40 3.26
CA ALA A 93 10.26 8.43 3.77
C ALA A 93 9.76 7.80 5.08
N GLU A 94 9.17 8.60 5.95
CA GLU A 94 8.61 8.11 7.20
C GLU A 94 7.50 7.09 6.96
N LEU A 95 6.57 7.42 6.07
CA LEU A 95 5.45 6.53 5.79
C LEU A 95 5.87 5.30 4.99
N LEU A 96 6.87 5.42 4.12
CA LEU A 96 7.44 4.26 3.42
C LEU A 96 8.09 3.28 4.39
N SER A 97 8.77 3.80 5.42
CA SER A 97 9.36 2.96 6.46
C SER A 97 8.28 2.14 7.17
N VAL A 98 7.15 2.75 7.47
CA VAL A 98 6.00 2.06 8.08
C VAL A 98 5.47 0.98 7.14
N CYS A 99 5.34 1.32 5.86
CA CYS A 99 4.85 0.40 4.84
C CYS A 99 5.72 -0.86 4.74
N VAL A 100 7.03 -0.68 4.63
CA VAL A 100 7.98 -1.80 4.52
C VAL A 100 7.87 -2.70 5.75
N ARG A 101 7.89 -2.09 6.93
CA ARG A 101 7.84 -2.85 8.19
C ARG A 101 6.56 -3.69 8.26
N ARG A 102 5.43 -3.09 7.95
CA ARG A 102 4.15 -3.80 8.03
C ARG A 102 4.07 -4.93 7.03
N MET A 103 4.52 -4.68 5.80
CA MET A 103 4.48 -5.71 4.76
C MET A 103 5.39 -6.89 5.12
N MET A 104 6.57 -6.61 5.67
CA MET A 104 7.48 -7.67 6.07
C MET A 104 6.93 -8.51 7.21
N ILE A 105 6.30 -7.87 8.20
CA ILE A 105 5.69 -8.58 9.32
C ILE A 105 4.57 -9.49 8.83
N ASP A 106 3.69 -8.96 8.01
CA ASP A 106 2.53 -9.73 7.53
C ASP A 106 2.95 -10.82 6.54
N ALA A 107 3.98 -10.57 5.73
CA ALA A 107 4.48 -11.54 4.77
C ALA A 107 5.19 -12.71 5.46
N ASP A 108 5.84 -12.47 6.59
CA ASP A 108 6.52 -13.53 7.35
C ASP A 108 5.57 -14.67 7.70
N GLY A 109 4.35 -14.33 8.07
CA GLY A 109 3.35 -15.34 8.41
C GLY A 109 2.94 -16.23 7.25
N GLN A 110 3.33 -15.87 6.02
CA GLN A 110 3.01 -16.65 4.82
C GLN A 110 4.21 -17.39 4.25
N GLY A 111 5.38 -17.25 4.88
CA GLY A 111 6.62 -17.79 4.31
C GLY A 111 7.03 -17.06 3.04
N ALA A 112 6.59 -15.83 2.88
CA ALA A 112 6.87 -15.06 1.68
C ALA A 112 8.32 -14.61 1.62
N ASP A 113 8.77 -14.29 0.41
CA ASP A 113 10.12 -13.84 0.16
C ASP A 113 10.27 -12.37 0.55
N PHE A 114 11.01 -12.11 1.63
CA PHE A 114 11.30 -10.75 2.08
C PHE A 114 12.03 -9.94 1.01
N GLY A 115 12.86 -10.60 0.19
CA GLY A 115 13.54 -9.94 -0.91
C GLY A 115 12.57 -9.34 -1.90
N ALA A 116 11.48 -10.05 -2.17
CA ALA A 116 10.45 -9.54 -3.09
C ALA A 116 9.78 -8.28 -2.55
N VAL A 117 9.49 -8.25 -1.25
CA VAL A 117 8.89 -7.08 -0.62
C VAL A 117 9.87 -5.90 -0.67
N ALA A 118 11.11 -6.12 -0.24
CA ALA A 118 12.11 -5.05 -0.18
C ALA A 118 12.40 -4.48 -1.57
N GLN A 119 12.58 -5.36 -2.56
CA GLN A 119 12.83 -4.93 -3.93
C GLN A 119 11.63 -4.17 -4.51
N GLY A 120 10.43 -4.68 -4.28
CA GLY A 120 9.22 -4.02 -4.78
C GLY A 120 9.05 -2.63 -4.20
N VAL A 121 9.23 -2.49 -2.87
CA VAL A 121 9.12 -1.18 -2.23
C VAL A 121 10.18 -0.21 -2.76
N LEU A 122 11.42 -0.67 -2.90
CA LEU A 122 12.49 0.18 -3.42
C LEU A 122 12.19 0.66 -4.85
N GLU A 123 11.78 -0.25 -5.72
CA GLU A 123 11.45 0.10 -7.09
C GLU A 123 10.27 1.07 -7.16
N GLY A 124 9.23 0.80 -6.38
CA GLY A 124 8.06 1.66 -6.33
C GLY A 124 8.38 3.05 -5.82
N ALA A 125 9.20 3.14 -4.77
CA ALA A 125 9.60 4.44 -4.21
C ALA A 125 10.40 5.24 -5.24
N LEU A 126 11.30 4.59 -5.99
CA LEU A 126 12.08 5.26 -7.03
C LEU A 126 11.18 5.74 -8.18
N MET A 127 10.23 4.92 -8.59
CA MET A 127 9.29 5.30 -9.64
C MET A 127 8.48 6.53 -9.22
N ALA A 128 7.92 6.51 -8.01
CA ALA A 128 7.13 7.62 -7.50
C ALA A 128 7.97 8.89 -7.35
N ALA A 129 9.21 8.75 -6.89
CA ALA A 129 10.11 9.90 -6.75
C ALA A 129 10.35 10.56 -8.10
N ARG A 130 10.55 9.78 -9.15
CA ARG A 130 10.73 10.31 -10.50
C ARG A 130 9.47 11.02 -10.99
N GLU A 131 8.31 10.41 -10.77
CA GLU A 131 7.03 10.99 -11.19
C GLU A 131 6.76 12.31 -10.51
N LEU A 132 7.16 12.43 -9.24
CA LEU A 132 6.93 13.63 -8.43
C LEU A 132 8.08 14.63 -8.49
N GLY A 133 9.18 14.29 -9.18
CA GLY A 133 10.34 15.16 -9.25
C GLY A 133 11.13 15.26 -7.95
N LEU A 134 11.06 14.25 -7.11
CA LEU A 134 11.81 14.22 -5.86
C LEU A 134 13.26 13.77 -6.10
N HIS A 135 14.18 14.29 -5.30
CA HIS A 135 15.60 13.98 -5.43
C HIS A 135 16.22 13.47 -4.14
#